data_a31bd2bf218e5784e8762ac92446bf78
#
_entry.id   a31bd2bf218e5784e8762ac92446bf78
#
_cell.length_a   1.000
_cell.length_b   1.000
_cell.length_c   1.000
_cell.angle_alpha   90.00
_cell.angle_beta   90.00
_cell.angle_gamma   90.00
#
_symmetry.space_group_name_H-M   'P 1'
#
loop_
_entity.id
_entity.type
_entity.pdbx_description
1 polymer ?
#
loop_
_entity_poly.entity_id
_entity_poly.type
_entity_poly.pdbx_seq_one_letter_code
_entity_poly.pdbx_strand_id
1 'polypeptide(L)'
;MELNKCFGCMEEIQGYPCPHCGFDPRRVTGIEYALPMGTILAGKYLVGRVLGQGGFGITYVGWDIALERKVAIKEYYPSGQVSRNPGSRGLTWYTSVQSQQAKQNGTQIFLKEARKMSKVDDIPNVVRVRDLFQENETAYIVMDFVEGETLKARLEKTGPLPWEQAKGIFLPAIQAMEQVHQAGLVHRDISPDNLMLTPDGKVKILDLGAAKDLSVNNGASSMQVAKGGFSPFEQYTQRGSSGPWTDVYAMAATVYYTLTGKLPPVATDRVVEDTISWEEPGLKALSAQALEALQKAMVISAKNRMQSMEELEKGLYSTAVEPAPTPAPQPVQETQPEPLPAPGTKLESQPEQEVKPEPQPTPEPAPQAKAEAGKKSGKKLWIAAAAVIAVVL
;
A
#
# COMPACT_ATOMS: atom_id res chain seq x y z
N MET A 1 27.16 22.47 -21.92
CA MET A 1 26.03 22.01 -22.74
C MET A 1 24.80 22.74 -22.21
N GLU A 2 24.27 23.70 -22.97
CA GLU A 2 22.99 24.33 -22.60
C GLU A 2 21.88 23.31 -22.83
N LEU A 3 21.27 22.87 -21.75
CA LEU A 3 20.12 21.95 -21.81
C LEU A 3 18.87 22.80 -22.07
N ASN A 4 18.50 22.95 -23.33
CA ASN A 4 17.27 23.66 -23.74
C ASN A 4 16.02 22.80 -23.47
N LYS A 5 15.77 22.44 -22.20
CA LYS A 5 14.64 21.62 -21.80
C LYS A 5 13.56 22.46 -21.11
N CYS A 6 12.31 22.15 -21.43
CA CYS A 6 11.16 22.72 -20.74
C CYS A 6 11.10 22.20 -19.31
N PHE A 7 11.10 23.06 -18.30
CA PHE A 7 10.97 22.63 -16.90
C PHE A 7 9.58 22.07 -16.56
N GLY A 8 8.59 22.20 -17.44
CA GLY A 8 7.24 21.64 -17.27
C GLY A 8 7.12 20.20 -17.74
N CYS A 9 7.70 19.85 -18.90
CA CYS A 9 7.53 18.53 -19.55
C CYS A 9 8.82 17.86 -20.00
N MET A 10 9.98 18.51 -19.83
CA MET A 10 11.31 18.03 -20.25
C MET A 10 11.49 17.83 -21.78
N GLU A 11 10.55 18.32 -22.58
CA GLU A 11 10.76 18.40 -24.05
C GLU A 11 11.74 19.52 -24.42
N GLU A 12 12.36 19.41 -25.59
CA GLU A 12 13.21 20.47 -26.12
C GLU A 12 12.40 21.70 -26.46
N ILE A 13 12.93 22.88 -26.10
CA ILE A 13 12.27 24.15 -26.39
C ILE A 13 13.26 25.22 -26.83
N GLN A 14 12.75 26.19 -27.58
CA GLN A 14 13.48 27.41 -27.94
C GLN A 14 13.13 28.61 -27.06
N GLY A 15 12.07 28.49 -26.26
CA GLY A 15 11.61 29.56 -25.37
C GLY A 15 10.29 29.24 -24.67
N TYR A 16 9.85 30.16 -23.81
CA TYR A 16 8.58 30.06 -23.08
C TYR A 16 7.54 31.08 -23.58
N PRO A 17 6.22 30.76 -23.55
CA PRO A 17 5.63 29.50 -23.04
C PRO A 17 6.00 28.27 -23.90
N CYS A 18 6.13 27.10 -23.26
CA CYS A 18 6.46 25.86 -23.93
C CYS A 18 5.40 25.48 -24.98
N PRO A 19 5.75 25.21 -26.25
CA PRO A 19 4.80 24.84 -27.28
C PRO A 19 4.15 23.46 -27.04
N HIS A 20 4.79 22.56 -26.26
CA HIS A 20 4.31 21.21 -26.01
C HIS A 20 3.30 21.13 -24.86
N CYS A 21 3.56 21.86 -23.75
CA CYS A 21 2.74 21.76 -22.54
C CYS A 21 2.19 23.10 -22.02
N GLY A 22 2.47 24.21 -22.69
CA GLY A 22 2.02 25.54 -22.27
C GLY A 22 2.72 26.11 -21.03
N PHE A 23 3.67 25.37 -20.43
CA PHE A 23 4.34 25.79 -19.20
C PHE A 23 5.17 27.08 -19.44
N ASP A 24 5.02 28.03 -18.51
CA ASP A 24 5.83 29.26 -18.47
C ASP A 24 6.29 29.51 -17.01
N PRO A 25 7.58 29.37 -16.68
CA PRO A 25 8.08 29.52 -15.34
C PRO A 25 7.85 30.91 -14.74
N ARG A 26 7.64 31.93 -15.59
CA ARG A 26 7.34 33.31 -15.16
C ARG A 26 5.93 33.47 -14.61
N ARG A 27 5.01 32.53 -14.93
CA ARG A 27 3.59 32.56 -14.54
C ARG A 27 3.24 31.58 -13.44
N VAL A 28 4.21 30.72 -13.02
CA VAL A 28 3.97 29.73 -11.99
C VAL A 28 4.36 30.30 -10.65
N THR A 29 3.40 30.47 -9.77
CA THR A 29 3.65 30.62 -8.34
C THR A 29 4.12 29.28 -7.81
N GLY A 30 5.46 29.07 -7.80
CA GLY A 30 6.06 27.87 -7.30
C GLY A 30 5.90 27.73 -5.78
N ILE A 31 6.10 26.52 -5.27
CA ILE A 31 6.25 26.29 -3.84
C ILE A 31 7.59 26.92 -3.45
N GLU A 32 7.57 27.96 -2.62
CA GLU A 32 8.76 28.77 -2.28
C GLU A 32 9.93 27.94 -1.73
N TYR A 33 9.64 26.84 -1.07
CA TYR A 33 10.64 25.94 -0.49
C TYR A 33 10.96 24.72 -1.38
N ALA A 34 10.47 24.66 -2.60
CA ALA A 34 10.89 23.64 -3.58
C ALA A 34 12.31 23.95 -4.10
N LEU A 35 12.96 22.92 -4.67
CA LEU A 35 14.22 23.14 -5.40
C LEU A 35 14.01 24.11 -6.56
N PRO A 36 14.95 25.04 -6.79
CA PRO A 36 14.91 25.87 -7.97
C PRO A 36 14.91 25.03 -9.25
N MET A 37 13.99 25.33 -10.18
CA MET A 37 14.01 24.73 -11.50
C MET A 37 15.35 24.99 -12.20
N GLY A 38 15.86 24.01 -12.93
CA GLY A 38 17.20 24.06 -13.54
C GLY A 38 18.31 23.59 -12.62
N THR A 39 18.03 23.25 -11.34
CA THR A 39 19.02 22.61 -10.47
C THR A 39 19.47 21.29 -11.07
N ILE A 40 20.77 21.02 -11.08
CA ILE A 40 21.34 19.72 -11.43
C ILE A 40 21.72 19.01 -10.15
N LEU A 41 21.13 17.82 -9.93
CA LEU A 41 21.41 16.95 -8.80
C LEU A 41 22.38 15.83 -9.22
N ALA A 42 23.30 15.48 -8.31
CA ALA A 42 24.34 14.46 -8.53
C ALA A 42 25.11 14.59 -9.86
N GLY A 43 25.14 15.79 -10.46
CA GLY A 43 25.72 16.03 -11.78
C GLY A 43 24.98 15.32 -12.94
N LYS A 44 23.82 14.72 -12.72
CA LYS A 44 23.10 13.85 -13.67
C LYS A 44 21.66 14.26 -13.96
N TYR A 45 20.96 14.84 -12.97
CA TYR A 45 19.50 14.99 -13.02
C TYR A 45 19.13 16.47 -13.02
N LEU A 46 18.60 16.95 -14.12
CA LEU A 46 18.03 18.29 -14.23
C LEU A 46 16.65 18.29 -13.58
N VAL A 47 16.42 19.22 -12.64
CA VAL A 47 15.16 19.39 -11.91
C VAL A 47 14.23 20.34 -12.64
N GLY A 48 12.98 19.93 -12.85
CA GLY A 48 11.91 20.78 -13.38
C GLY A 48 10.88 21.17 -12.33
N ARG A 49 9.63 21.34 -12.76
CA ARG A 49 8.53 21.72 -11.87
C ARG A 49 8.17 20.64 -10.85
N VAL A 50 7.53 21.06 -9.79
CA VAL A 50 6.90 20.15 -8.82
C VAL A 50 5.74 19.41 -9.50
N LEU A 51 5.70 18.09 -9.33
CA LEU A 51 4.60 17.22 -9.72
C LEU A 51 3.59 17.03 -8.58
N GLY A 52 4.09 16.97 -7.35
CA GLY A 52 3.29 16.78 -6.16
C GLY A 52 4.09 16.99 -4.88
N GLN A 53 3.36 17.18 -3.78
CA GLN A 53 3.92 17.37 -2.46
C GLN A 53 3.09 16.59 -1.45
N GLY A 54 3.78 15.96 -0.50
CA GLY A 54 3.19 15.28 0.66
C GLY A 54 3.85 15.69 1.96
N GLY A 55 3.41 15.13 3.07
CA GLY A 55 3.96 15.44 4.40
C GLY A 55 5.45 15.12 4.58
N PHE A 56 6.01 14.24 3.76
CA PHE A 56 7.39 13.77 3.88
C PHE A 56 8.25 14.00 2.64
N GLY A 57 7.71 14.59 1.60
CA GLY A 57 8.50 14.78 0.38
C GLY A 57 7.87 15.64 -0.68
N ILE A 58 8.71 16.08 -1.60
CA ILE A 58 8.34 16.82 -2.79
C ILE A 58 8.79 15.99 -3.99
N THR A 59 7.91 15.83 -4.98
CA THR A 59 8.23 15.11 -6.22
C THR A 59 8.30 16.09 -7.38
N TYR A 60 9.37 15.99 -8.17
CA TYR A 60 9.65 16.84 -9.33
C TYR A 60 9.63 16.03 -10.61
N VAL A 61 9.27 16.65 -11.73
CA VAL A 61 9.69 16.12 -13.02
C VAL A 61 11.18 16.43 -13.19
N GLY A 62 11.93 15.50 -13.77
CA GLY A 62 13.35 15.68 -14.04
C GLY A 62 13.77 15.08 -15.37
N TRP A 63 15.00 15.35 -15.75
CA TRP A 63 15.65 14.80 -16.93
C TRP A 63 16.97 14.14 -16.55
N ASP A 64 17.12 12.86 -16.88
CA ASP A 64 18.39 12.16 -16.78
C ASP A 64 19.25 12.59 -17.98
N ILE A 65 20.29 13.36 -17.72
CA ILE A 65 21.16 13.96 -18.73
C ILE A 65 21.97 12.90 -19.49
N ALA A 66 22.36 11.82 -18.77
CA ALA A 66 23.19 10.77 -19.36
C ALA A 66 22.38 9.78 -20.19
N LEU A 67 21.17 9.46 -19.78
CA LEU A 67 20.29 8.53 -20.47
C LEU A 67 19.22 9.20 -21.34
N GLU A 68 19.23 10.52 -21.42
CA GLU A 68 18.34 11.34 -22.25
C GLU A 68 16.85 10.96 -22.10
N ARG A 69 16.38 10.86 -20.86
CA ARG A 69 14.99 10.46 -20.56
C ARG A 69 14.39 11.22 -19.39
N LYS A 70 13.05 11.29 -19.39
CA LYS A 70 12.28 11.83 -18.27
C LYS A 70 12.38 10.91 -17.06
N VAL A 71 12.46 11.53 -15.89
CA VAL A 71 12.44 10.86 -14.59
C VAL A 71 11.54 11.61 -13.62
N ALA A 72 11.07 10.91 -12.57
CA ALA A 72 10.47 11.53 -11.40
C ALA A 72 11.52 11.55 -10.29
N ILE A 73 11.69 12.67 -9.63
CA ILE A 73 12.68 12.86 -8.55
C ILE A 73 11.91 13.16 -7.27
N LYS A 74 11.97 12.26 -6.29
CA LYS A 74 11.34 12.44 -4.98
C LYS A 74 12.39 12.85 -3.98
N GLU A 75 12.20 14.02 -3.38
CA GLU A 75 13.04 14.59 -2.34
C GLU A 75 12.46 14.28 -0.97
N TYR A 76 13.26 13.84 -0.02
CA TYR A 76 12.86 13.77 1.38
C TYR A 76 12.75 15.17 1.97
N TYR A 77 11.53 15.62 2.23
CA TYR A 77 11.20 16.93 2.79
C TYR A 77 10.14 16.79 3.88
N PRO A 78 10.51 16.42 5.12
CA PRO A 78 9.54 16.26 6.20
C PRO A 78 9.02 17.63 6.65
N SER A 79 7.76 17.91 6.29
CA SER A 79 7.09 19.16 6.59
C SER A 79 7.11 19.46 8.09
N GLY A 80 7.39 20.70 8.48
CA GLY A 80 7.51 21.13 9.88
C GLY A 80 8.80 20.71 10.59
N GLN A 81 9.74 20.04 9.93
CA GLN A 81 11.05 19.63 10.48
C GLN A 81 12.21 20.34 9.80
N VAL A 82 11.97 20.85 8.61
CA VAL A 82 12.95 21.53 7.75
C VAL A 82 12.36 22.79 7.15
N SER A 83 13.26 23.68 6.71
CA SER A 83 12.94 24.79 5.82
C SER A 83 13.95 24.86 4.68
N ARG A 84 13.61 25.57 3.62
CA ARG A 84 14.53 25.97 2.56
C ARG A 84 14.34 27.44 2.28
N ASN A 85 15.43 28.18 2.22
CA ASN A 85 15.38 29.57 1.79
C ASN A 85 15.08 29.65 0.28
N PRO A 86 14.23 30.58 -0.17
CA PRO A 86 13.94 30.75 -1.59
C PRO A 86 15.23 30.84 -2.42
N GLY A 87 15.31 30.08 -3.51
CA GLY A 87 16.48 30.00 -4.38
C GLY A 87 17.65 29.14 -3.86
N SER A 88 17.62 28.69 -2.61
CA SER A 88 18.63 27.77 -2.07
C SER A 88 18.39 26.32 -2.53
N ARG A 89 19.46 25.52 -2.61
CA ARG A 89 19.37 24.07 -2.85
C ARG A 89 19.32 23.28 -1.53
N GLY A 90 20.08 23.71 -0.52
CA GLY A 90 20.21 23.00 0.75
C GLY A 90 19.03 23.18 1.67
N LEU A 91 18.72 22.15 2.47
CA LEU A 91 17.75 22.20 3.55
C LEU A 91 18.40 22.75 4.84
N THR A 92 17.63 23.53 5.59
CA THR A 92 17.93 23.92 6.96
C THR A 92 17.07 23.12 7.91
N TRP A 93 17.68 22.25 8.70
CA TRP A 93 17.00 21.45 9.71
C TRP A 93 16.80 22.23 11.00
N TYR A 94 15.62 22.18 11.58
CA TYR A 94 15.35 22.82 12.86
C TYR A 94 16.15 22.13 13.98
N THR A 95 16.44 22.88 15.04
CA THR A 95 17.28 22.42 16.17
C THR A 95 16.53 21.54 17.17
N SER A 96 15.21 21.34 17.01
CA SER A 96 14.44 20.47 17.89
C SER A 96 14.96 19.02 17.84
N VAL A 97 14.81 18.29 18.95
CA VAL A 97 15.19 16.87 19.03
C VAL A 97 14.53 16.04 17.93
N GLN A 98 13.25 16.30 17.67
CA GLN A 98 12.47 15.63 16.63
C GLN A 98 13.05 15.91 15.24
N SER A 99 13.43 17.14 14.93
CA SER A 99 14.02 17.48 13.63
C SER A 99 15.39 16.84 13.44
N GLN A 100 16.21 16.77 14.47
CA GLN A 100 17.50 16.09 14.40
C GLN A 100 17.35 14.56 14.24
N GLN A 101 16.36 13.95 14.90
CA GLN A 101 16.01 12.55 14.68
C GLN A 101 15.47 12.31 13.26
N ALA A 102 14.63 13.22 12.75
CA ALA A 102 14.13 13.15 11.37
C ALA A 102 15.28 13.26 10.37
N LYS A 103 16.27 14.12 10.61
CA LYS A 103 17.47 14.22 9.77
C LYS A 103 18.26 12.91 9.73
N GLN A 104 18.59 12.36 10.90
CA GLN A 104 19.45 11.18 11.00
C GLN A 104 18.73 9.90 10.60
N ASN A 105 17.61 9.59 11.27
CA ASN A 105 16.90 8.36 11.10
C ASN A 105 15.98 8.39 9.86
N GLY A 106 15.28 9.50 9.66
CA GLY A 106 14.33 9.64 8.56
C GLY A 106 14.99 9.54 7.20
N THR A 107 16.12 10.20 6.99
CA THR A 107 16.89 10.08 5.75
C THR A 107 17.31 8.64 5.47
N GLN A 108 17.78 7.92 6.51
CA GLN A 108 18.18 6.51 6.36
C GLN A 108 16.98 5.59 6.06
N ILE A 109 15.85 5.82 6.72
CA ILE A 109 14.61 5.07 6.47
C ILE A 109 14.14 5.31 5.03
N PHE A 110 14.13 6.57 4.57
CA PHE A 110 13.74 6.94 3.20
C PHE A 110 14.59 6.20 2.15
N LEU A 111 15.92 6.17 2.33
CA LEU A 111 16.82 5.44 1.45
C LEU A 111 16.66 3.92 1.56
N LYS A 112 16.39 3.40 2.76
CA LYS A 112 16.15 1.97 2.98
C LYS A 112 14.89 1.50 2.28
N GLU A 113 13.82 2.31 2.32
CA GLU A 113 12.58 2.00 1.59
C GLU A 113 12.81 2.01 0.08
N ALA A 114 13.56 2.99 -0.46
CA ALA A 114 13.93 2.98 -1.87
C ALA A 114 14.67 1.70 -2.29
N ARG A 115 15.59 1.20 -1.45
CA ARG A 115 16.28 -0.09 -1.69
C ARG A 115 15.34 -1.29 -1.63
N LYS A 116 14.28 -1.22 -0.81
CA LYS A 116 13.25 -2.28 -0.81
C LYS A 116 12.44 -2.23 -2.10
N MET A 117 12.05 -1.02 -2.54
CA MET A 117 11.30 -0.83 -3.80
C MET A 117 12.06 -1.39 -5.01
N SER A 118 13.39 -1.23 -5.07
CA SER A 118 14.18 -1.76 -6.18
C SER A 118 14.16 -3.30 -6.29
N LYS A 119 13.71 -4.02 -5.25
CA LYS A 119 13.54 -5.48 -5.31
C LYS A 119 12.31 -5.93 -6.12
N VAL A 120 11.42 -5.02 -6.42
CA VAL A 120 10.20 -5.27 -7.19
C VAL A 120 10.17 -4.52 -8.52
N ASP A 121 11.32 -4.07 -8.99
CA ASP A 121 11.48 -3.34 -10.26
C ASP A 121 11.05 -4.17 -11.48
N ASP A 122 11.06 -5.50 -11.37
CA ASP A 122 10.64 -6.41 -12.44
C ASP A 122 9.11 -6.54 -12.57
N ILE A 123 8.34 -6.03 -11.61
CA ILE A 123 6.88 -6.07 -11.66
C ILE A 123 6.39 -4.98 -12.62
N PRO A 124 5.76 -5.33 -13.76
CA PRO A 124 5.47 -4.38 -14.84
C PRO A 124 4.58 -3.21 -14.43
N ASN A 125 3.68 -3.42 -13.47
CA ASN A 125 2.69 -2.42 -13.02
C ASN A 125 3.16 -1.59 -11.82
N VAL A 126 4.40 -1.76 -11.37
CA VAL A 126 5.03 -0.95 -10.32
C VAL A 126 6.00 0.04 -10.95
N VAL A 127 6.10 1.24 -10.40
CA VAL A 127 7.10 2.23 -10.81
C VAL A 127 8.50 1.78 -10.36
N ARG A 128 9.48 1.88 -11.25
CA ARG A 128 10.86 1.44 -10.98
C ARG A 128 11.70 2.54 -10.34
N VAL A 129 12.50 2.16 -9.34
CA VAL A 129 13.55 3.01 -8.78
C VAL A 129 14.80 2.91 -9.64
N ARG A 130 15.37 4.04 -10.03
CA ARG A 130 16.53 4.12 -10.92
C ARG A 130 17.82 4.50 -10.22
N ASP A 131 17.72 5.42 -9.26
CA ASP A 131 18.87 5.89 -8.50
C ASP A 131 18.41 6.38 -7.13
N LEU A 132 19.34 6.46 -6.19
CA LEU A 132 19.13 7.03 -4.87
C LEU A 132 20.44 7.62 -4.37
N PHE A 133 20.40 8.83 -3.81
CA PHE A 133 21.59 9.53 -3.32
C PHE A 133 21.24 10.55 -2.24
N GLN A 134 22.27 11.08 -1.59
CA GLN A 134 22.18 12.16 -0.62
C GLN A 134 22.91 13.39 -1.16
N GLU A 135 22.26 14.52 -1.10
CA GLU A 135 22.79 15.83 -1.48
C GLU A 135 21.95 16.91 -0.78
N ASN A 136 22.43 18.13 -0.68
CA ASN A 136 21.66 19.27 -0.16
C ASN A 136 21.08 19.06 1.26
N GLU A 137 21.77 18.32 2.11
CA GLU A 137 21.35 17.96 3.48
C GLU A 137 20.09 17.10 3.52
N THR A 138 19.76 16.40 2.43
CA THR A 138 18.61 15.50 2.32
C THR A 138 18.92 14.28 1.43
N ALA A 139 17.88 13.51 1.07
CA ALA A 139 17.99 12.36 0.19
C ALA A 139 16.99 12.46 -0.98
N TYR A 140 17.37 11.86 -2.06
CA TYR A 140 16.61 11.80 -3.30
C TYR A 140 16.43 10.36 -3.77
N ILE A 141 15.25 10.08 -4.32
CA ILE A 141 14.94 8.85 -5.05
C ILE A 141 14.59 9.27 -6.48
N VAL A 142 15.27 8.68 -7.46
CA VAL A 142 14.96 8.86 -8.88
C VAL A 142 14.19 7.64 -9.36
N MET A 143 13.08 7.86 -10.01
CA MET A 143 12.15 6.83 -10.49
C MET A 143 11.83 7.05 -11.97
N ASP A 144 11.30 6.02 -12.63
CA ASP A 144 10.71 6.20 -13.95
C ASP A 144 9.61 7.25 -13.90
N PHE A 145 9.63 8.18 -14.84
CA PHE A 145 8.49 9.06 -15.04
C PHE A 145 7.39 8.29 -15.77
N VAL A 146 6.21 8.28 -15.18
CA VAL A 146 5.04 7.65 -15.80
C VAL A 146 4.19 8.73 -16.46
N GLU A 147 4.07 8.65 -17.78
CA GLU A 147 3.14 9.52 -18.50
C GLU A 147 1.70 9.08 -18.29
N GLY A 148 0.79 10.05 -18.17
CA GLY A 148 -0.61 9.78 -17.94
C GLY A 148 -1.24 10.69 -16.88
N GLU A 149 -2.32 10.22 -16.30
CA GLU A 149 -3.01 10.90 -15.21
C GLU A 149 -3.31 9.95 -14.06
N THR A 150 -3.39 10.47 -12.84
CA THR A 150 -3.79 9.64 -11.70
C THR A 150 -5.26 9.23 -11.83
N LEU A 151 -5.61 8.07 -11.26
CA LEU A 151 -7.02 7.64 -11.19
C LEU A 151 -7.88 8.72 -10.52
N LYS A 152 -7.36 9.44 -9.52
CA LYS A 152 -8.03 10.58 -8.91
C LYS A 152 -8.35 11.68 -9.92
N ALA A 153 -7.34 12.13 -10.68
CA ALA A 153 -7.54 13.17 -11.69
C ALA A 153 -8.54 12.74 -12.77
N ARG A 154 -8.55 11.46 -13.13
CA ARG A 154 -9.54 10.89 -14.04
C ARG A 154 -10.94 10.99 -13.45
N LEU A 155 -11.14 10.55 -12.20
CA LEU A 155 -12.42 10.55 -11.53
C LEU A 155 -12.95 11.97 -11.29
N GLU A 156 -12.07 12.94 -10.99
CA GLU A 156 -12.44 14.36 -10.88
C GLU A 156 -12.95 14.94 -12.19
N LYS A 157 -12.46 14.46 -13.33
CA LYS A 157 -12.88 14.92 -14.67
C LYS A 157 -14.14 14.21 -15.17
N THR A 158 -14.24 12.90 -14.97
CA THR A 158 -15.27 12.05 -15.60
C THR A 158 -16.37 11.60 -14.65
N GLY A 159 -16.18 11.77 -13.34
CA GLY A 159 -17.01 11.15 -12.31
C GLY A 159 -16.68 9.66 -12.12
N PRO A 160 -17.54 8.93 -11.39
CA PRO A 160 -17.38 7.50 -11.14
C PRO A 160 -17.31 6.67 -12.43
N LEU A 161 -16.53 5.59 -12.39
CA LEU A 161 -16.40 4.67 -13.51
C LEU A 161 -17.35 3.47 -13.34
N PRO A 162 -17.99 2.98 -14.41
CA PRO A 162 -18.71 1.72 -14.37
C PRO A 162 -17.75 0.55 -14.14
N TRP A 163 -18.24 -0.54 -13.51
CA TRP A 163 -17.43 -1.72 -13.17
C TRP A 163 -16.66 -2.29 -14.36
N GLU A 164 -17.29 -2.35 -15.53
CA GLU A 164 -16.66 -2.86 -16.76
C GLU A 164 -15.38 -2.11 -17.16
N GLN A 165 -15.30 -0.82 -16.86
CA GLN A 165 -14.08 -0.03 -17.07
C GLN A 165 -13.12 -0.16 -15.87
N ALA A 166 -13.63 -0.10 -14.66
CA ALA A 166 -12.84 -0.19 -13.44
C ALA A 166 -12.10 -1.53 -13.31
N LYS A 167 -12.73 -2.64 -13.67
CA LYS A 167 -12.13 -3.98 -13.59
C LYS A 167 -10.82 -4.10 -14.38
N GLY A 168 -10.71 -3.44 -15.53
CA GLY A 168 -9.48 -3.43 -16.33
C GLY A 168 -8.33 -2.66 -15.67
N ILE A 169 -8.62 -1.72 -14.78
CA ILE A 169 -7.64 -0.97 -14.00
C ILE A 169 -7.20 -1.80 -12.78
N PHE A 170 -8.17 -2.39 -12.07
CA PHE A 170 -7.89 -3.01 -10.77
C PHE A 170 -7.30 -4.41 -10.88
N LEU A 171 -7.66 -5.21 -11.89
CA LEU A 171 -7.09 -6.56 -12.04
C LEU A 171 -5.56 -6.55 -12.10
N PRO A 172 -4.91 -5.82 -13.03
CA PRO A 172 -3.46 -5.78 -13.08
C PRO A 172 -2.83 -5.10 -11.85
N ALA A 173 -3.53 -4.17 -11.19
CA ALA A 173 -3.05 -3.54 -9.96
C ALA A 173 -3.06 -4.54 -8.77
N ILE A 174 -4.13 -5.32 -8.62
CA ILE A 174 -4.25 -6.36 -7.59
C ILE A 174 -3.19 -7.44 -7.79
N GLN A 175 -3.00 -7.91 -9.02
CA GLN A 175 -1.98 -8.91 -9.35
C GLN A 175 -0.55 -8.41 -9.13
N ALA A 176 -0.28 -7.15 -9.43
CA ALA A 176 1.01 -6.53 -9.11
C ALA A 176 1.23 -6.43 -7.61
N MET A 177 0.21 -6.06 -6.84
CA MET A 177 0.31 -5.98 -5.39
C MET A 177 0.49 -7.35 -4.73
N GLU A 178 -0.10 -8.42 -5.27
CA GLU A 178 0.16 -9.78 -4.79
C GLU A 178 1.66 -10.13 -4.94
N GLN A 179 2.27 -9.82 -6.08
CA GLN A 179 3.71 -10.04 -6.30
C GLN A 179 4.57 -9.19 -5.35
N VAL A 180 4.18 -7.93 -5.09
CA VAL A 180 4.82 -7.05 -4.10
C VAL A 180 4.77 -7.68 -2.70
N HIS A 181 3.63 -8.24 -2.31
CA HIS A 181 3.46 -8.92 -1.02
C HIS A 181 4.29 -10.21 -0.92
N GLN A 182 4.38 -10.98 -2.00
CA GLN A 182 5.25 -12.17 -2.07
C GLN A 182 6.75 -11.82 -1.92
N ALA A 183 7.16 -10.62 -2.36
CA ALA A 183 8.49 -10.07 -2.11
C ALA A 183 8.69 -9.55 -0.67
N GLY A 184 7.69 -9.69 0.22
CA GLY A 184 7.74 -9.25 1.61
C GLY A 184 7.56 -7.74 1.81
N LEU A 185 6.96 -7.04 0.84
CA LEU A 185 6.68 -5.61 0.90
C LEU A 185 5.20 -5.33 1.08
N VAL A 186 4.89 -4.22 1.73
CA VAL A 186 3.52 -3.71 1.90
C VAL A 186 3.51 -2.25 1.48
N HIS A 187 2.54 -1.86 0.65
CA HIS A 187 2.47 -0.52 0.08
C HIS A 187 2.05 0.55 1.10
N ARG A 188 0.99 0.29 1.89
CA ARG A 188 0.46 1.14 2.96
C ARG A 188 -0.14 2.48 2.54
N ASP A 189 -0.13 2.80 1.26
CA ASP A 189 -0.66 4.07 0.73
C ASP A 189 -1.40 3.90 -0.61
N ILE A 190 -2.05 2.76 -0.83
CA ILE A 190 -2.90 2.56 -2.01
C ILE A 190 -4.06 3.54 -1.94
N SER A 191 -4.26 4.27 -3.03
CA SER A 191 -5.35 5.24 -3.18
C SER A 191 -5.40 5.71 -4.64
N PRO A 192 -6.45 6.42 -5.07
CA PRO A 192 -6.55 6.93 -6.44
C PRO A 192 -5.41 7.87 -6.86
N ASP A 193 -4.73 8.54 -5.91
CA ASP A 193 -3.57 9.39 -6.20
C ASP A 193 -2.34 8.58 -6.62
N ASN A 194 -2.23 7.34 -6.12
CA ASN A 194 -1.06 6.48 -6.33
C ASN A 194 -1.28 5.41 -7.42
N LEU A 195 -2.39 5.48 -8.15
CA LEU A 195 -2.64 4.68 -9.35
C LEU A 195 -2.60 5.60 -10.57
N MET A 196 -1.56 5.45 -11.40
CA MET A 196 -1.40 6.21 -12.64
C MET A 196 -1.95 5.44 -13.82
N LEU A 197 -2.81 6.08 -14.61
CA LEU A 197 -3.37 5.55 -15.84
C LEU A 197 -2.56 6.09 -17.02
N THR A 198 -1.90 5.20 -17.73
CA THR A 198 -1.08 5.56 -18.89
C THR A 198 -1.92 5.74 -20.15
N PRO A 199 -1.44 6.48 -21.18
CA PRO A 199 -2.18 6.69 -22.42
C PRO A 199 -2.51 5.41 -23.18
N ASP A 200 -1.71 4.34 -23.00
CA ASP A 200 -1.96 3.01 -23.58
C ASP A 200 -2.91 2.13 -22.72
N GLY A 201 -3.57 2.74 -21.74
CA GLY A 201 -4.61 2.10 -20.92
C GLY A 201 -4.09 1.18 -19.81
N LYS A 202 -2.79 1.20 -19.53
CA LYS A 202 -2.21 0.42 -18.42
C LYS A 202 -2.28 1.20 -17.11
N VAL A 203 -2.24 0.47 -15.98
CA VAL A 203 -2.10 1.04 -14.64
C VAL A 203 -0.67 0.90 -14.16
N LYS A 204 -0.16 1.93 -13.48
CA LYS A 204 1.11 1.92 -12.75
C LYS A 204 0.87 2.33 -11.31
N ILE A 205 1.41 1.54 -10.38
CA ILE A 205 1.38 1.81 -8.94
C ILE A 205 2.59 2.68 -8.61
N LEU A 206 2.33 3.83 -8.02
CA LEU A 206 3.32 4.80 -7.59
C LEU A 206 3.60 4.65 -6.09
N ASP A 207 4.75 5.12 -5.64
CA ASP A 207 5.06 5.42 -4.23
C ASP A 207 4.76 4.30 -3.21
N LEU A 208 5.48 3.17 -3.29
CA LEU A 208 5.48 2.17 -2.20
C LEU A 208 5.87 2.83 -0.87
N GLY A 209 4.92 3.16 -0.08
CA GLY A 209 4.79 3.61 1.31
C GLY A 209 5.99 4.08 2.15
N ALA A 210 7.08 4.53 1.54
CA ALA A 210 8.29 5.00 2.23
C ALA A 210 8.02 6.06 3.33
N ALA A 211 6.95 6.85 3.16
CA ALA A 211 6.62 7.92 4.09
C ALA A 211 6.02 7.43 5.43
N LYS A 212 5.38 6.26 5.46
CA LYS A 212 4.64 5.80 6.65
C LYS A 212 5.54 5.19 7.73
N ASP A 213 6.65 4.55 7.35
CA ASP A 213 7.65 4.10 8.33
C ASP A 213 8.39 5.27 9.00
N LEU A 214 8.46 6.42 8.31
CA LEU A 214 9.04 7.66 8.83
C LEU A 214 8.21 8.27 9.96
N SER A 215 6.90 8.17 9.90
CA SER A 215 6.00 8.75 10.92
C SER A 215 6.13 8.06 12.28
N VAL A 216 6.22 6.74 12.28
CA VAL A 216 6.32 5.92 13.51
C VAL A 216 7.62 6.22 14.25
N ASN A 217 8.72 6.44 13.53
CA ASN A 217 10.04 6.67 14.12
C ASN A 217 10.30 8.13 14.52
N ASN A 218 9.54 9.09 14.00
CA ASN A 218 9.75 10.51 14.24
C ASN A 218 8.75 11.13 15.23
N GLY A 219 7.92 10.32 15.90
CA GLY A 219 6.91 10.81 16.86
C GLY A 219 5.78 11.63 16.22
N ALA A 220 5.69 11.64 14.88
CA ALA A 220 4.54 12.21 14.21
C ALA A 220 3.30 11.35 14.53
N SER A 221 2.18 12.01 14.79
CA SER A 221 0.92 11.31 15.02
C SER A 221 0.63 10.41 13.80
N SER A 222 0.36 9.14 14.03
CA SER A 222 -0.07 8.21 12.98
C SER A 222 -1.30 8.72 12.22
N MET A 223 -2.12 9.56 12.86
CA MET A 223 -3.26 10.24 12.23
C MET A 223 -2.85 11.22 11.11
N GLN A 224 -1.66 11.83 11.17
CA GLN A 224 -1.20 12.79 10.14
C GLN A 224 -0.79 12.11 8.83
N VAL A 225 -0.60 10.80 8.83
CA VAL A 225 -0.11 10.03 7.66
C VAL A 225 -1.19 9.13 7.07
N ALA A 226 -2.22 8.84 7.84
CA ALA A 226 -3.34 8.05 7.37
C ALA A 226 -4.21 8.88 6.41
N LYS A 227 -4.54 8.29 5.26
CA LYS A 227 -5.36 8.91 4.23
C LYS A 227 -6.83 8.58 4.50
N GLY A 228 -7.60 9.60 4.91
CA GLY A 228 -9.01 9.43 5.26
C GLY A 228 -9.78 8.64 4.20
N GLY A 229 -10.57 7.67 4.64
CA GLY A 229 -11.35 6.78 3.80
C GLY A 229 -10.58 5.61 3.18
N PHE A 230 -9.28 5.76 2.87
CA PHE A 230 -8.48 4.71 2.23
C PHE A 230 -7.61 3.92 3.22
N SER A 231 -7.13 4.56 4.29
CA SER A 231 -6.30 3.90 5.30
C SER A 231 -7.14 3.09 6.28
N PRO A 232 -6.83 1.81 6.53
CA PRO A 232 -7.51 1.00 7.54
C PRO A 232 -7.14 1.39 8.96
N PHE A 233 -7.92 0.92 9.94
CA PHE A 233 -7.83 1.32 11.34
C PHE A 233 -6.45 1.10 11.96
N GLU A 234 -5.77 0.00 11.64
CA GLU A 234 -4.44 -0.30 12.15
C GLU A 234 -3.38 0.75 11.79
N GLN A 235 -3.60 1.56 10.74
CA GLN A 235 -2.69 2.64 10.38
C GLN A 235 -2.87 3.92 11.22
N TYR A 236 -3.94 4.01 11.98
CA TYR A 236 -4.20 5.13 12.92
C TYR A 236 -3.66 4.86 14.32
N THR A 237 -3.21 3.64 14.59
CA THR A 237 -2.76 3.23 15.92
C THR A 237 -1.26 2.95 15.94
N GLN A 238 -0.57 3.34 17.01
CA GLN A 238 0.86 3.07 17.17
C GLN A 238 1.20 1.58 17.34
N ARG A 239 0.22 0.76 17.76
CA ARG A 239 0.37 -0.69 17.99
C ARG A 239 -0.18 -1.53 16.85
N GLY A 240 -0.71 -0.90 15.81
CA GLY A 240 -1.25 -1.62 14.65
C GLY A 240 -0.14 -2.27 13.84
N SER A 241 -0.27 -3.56 13.57
CA SER A 241 0.62 -4.23 12.63
C SER A 241 0.08 -4.09 11.21
N SER A 242 0.91 -3.61 10.29
CA SER A 242 0.59 -3.58 8.86
C SER A 242 1.03 -4.89 8.19
N GLY A 243 0.25 -5.34 7.24
CA GLY A 243 0.51 -6.51 6.42
C GLY A 243 -0.24 -6.44 5.10
N PRO A 244 -0.26 -7.51 4.30
CA PRO A 244 -1.02 -7.57 3.05
C PRO A 244 -2.49 -7.13 3.20
N TRP A 245 -3.13 -7.49 4.30
CA TRP A 245 -4.50 -7.08 4.64
C TRP A 245 -4.71 -5.56 4.72
N THR A 246 -3.65 -4.79 5.02
CA THR A 246 -3.68 -3.33 5.04
C THR A 246 -3.91 -2.78 3.63
N ASP A 247 -3.20 -3.33 2.66
CA ASP A 247 -3.32 -2.94 1.25
C ASP A 247 -4.61 -3.49 0.62
N VAL A 248 -5.10 -4.65 1.09
CA VAL A 248 -6.41 -5.20 0.68
C VAL A 248 -7.53 -4.21 1.00
N TYR A 249 -7.56 -3.67 2.22
CA TYR A 249 -8.53 -2.63 2.58
C TYR A 249 -8.40 -1.40 1.68
N ALA A 250 -7.19 -0.90 1.51
CA ALA A 250 -6.93 0.32 0.75
C ALA A 250 -7.29 0.15 -0.74
N MET A 251 -7.01 -1.03 -1.32
CA MET A 251 -7.41 -1.38 -2.68
C MET A 251 -8.94 -1.44 -2.81
N ALA A 252 -9.62 -2.13 -1.90
CA ALA A 252 -11.07 -2.23 -1.87
C ALA A 252 -11.74 -0.86 -1.68
N ALA A 253 -11.22 -0.02 -0.79
CA ALA A 253 -11.68 1.36 -0.61
C ALA A 253 -11.49 2.20 -1.88
N THR A 254 -10.41 1.96 -2.62
CA THR A 254 -10.15 2.62 -3.92
C THR A 254 -11.14 2.14 -4.99
N VAL A 255 -11.47 0.85 -5.03
CA VAL A 255 -12.54 0.30 -5.89
C VAL A 255 -13.88 0.94 -5.53
N TYR A 256 -14.25 0.95 -4.26
CA TYR A 256 -15.49 1.57 -3.78
C TYR A 256 -15.60 3.02 -4.24
N TYR A 257 -14.56 3.84 -3.98
CA TYR A 257 -14.54 5.24 -4.41
C TYR A 257 -14.65 5.39 -5.93
N THR A 258 -13.97 4.54 -6.68
CA THR A 258 -14.00 4.57 -8.15
C THR A 258 -15.41 4.31 -8.71
N LEU A 259 -16.14 3.39 -8.10
CA LEU A 259 -17.49 3.01 -8.55
C LEU A 259 -18.57 3.98 -8.07
N THR A 260 -18.41 4.57 -6.90
CA THR A 260 -19.46 5.39 -6.25
C THR A 260 -19.21 6.88 -6.35
N GLY A 261 -17.96 7.31 -6.53
CA GLY A 261 -17.54 8.71 -6.38
C GLY A 261 -17.59 9.20 -4.93
N LYS A 262 -17.94 8.34 -3.98
CA LYS A 262 -18.08 8.69 -2.56
C LYS A 262 -16.89 8.14 -1.78
N LEU A 263 -16.26 9.01 -1.00
CA LEU A 263 -15.20 8.62 -0.10
C LEU A 263 -15.78 7.73 1.02
N PRO A 264 -15.23 6.53 1.29
CA PRO A 264 -15.63 5.75 2.45
C PRO A 264 -15.45 6.54 3.74
N PRO A 265 -16.29 6.36 4.76
CA PRO A 265 -16.08 6.96 6.07
C PRO A 265 -14.71 6.55 6.64
N VAL A 266 -14.09 7.46 7.42
CA VAL A 266 -12.76 7.20 7.99
C VAL A 266 -12.81 5.98 8.92
N ALA A 267 -11.80 5.13 8.86
CA ALA A 267 -11.80 3.86 9.59
C ALA A 267 -11.96 4.02 11.11
N THR A 268 -11.48 5.13 11.69
CA THR A 268 -11.72 5.46 13.11
C THR A 268 -13.18 5.70 13.44
N ASP A 269 -13.91 6.33 12.55
CA ASP A 269 -15.32 6.63 12.74
C ASP A 269 -16.15 5.36 12.57
N ARG A 270 -15.79 4.51 11.61
CA ARG A 270 -16.42 3.21 11.38
C ARG A 270 -16.28 2.22 12.55
N VAL A 271 -15.28 2.41 13.43
CA VAL A 271 -15.18 1.62 14.68
C VAL A 271 -16.29 1.99 15.65
N VAL A 272 -16.70 3.25 15.66
CA VAL A 272 -17.76 3.75 16.54
C VAL A 272 -19.13 3.43 15.94
N GLU A 273 -19.32 3.78 14.68
CA GLU A 273 -20.53 3.51 13.91
C GLU A 273 -20.16 3.32 12.45
N ASP A 274 -20.43 2.12 11.91
CA ASP A 274 -20.12 1.83 10.51
C ASP A 274 -21.22 2.36 9.58
N THR A 275 -21.02 3.57 9.09
CA THR A 275 -21.96 4.28 8.22
C THR A 275 -21.69 4.09 6.73
N ILE A 276 -20.83 3.11 6.34
CA ILE A 276 -20.58 2.85 4.93
C ILE A 276 -21.87 2.37 4.23
N SER A 277 -22.20 2.98 3.09
CA SER A 277 -23.36 2.60 2.30
C SER A 277 -22.99 1.58 1.23
N TRP A 278 -23.65 0.44 1.22
CA TRP A 278 -23.50 -0.60 0.19
C TRP A 278 -24.64 -0.57 -0.86
N GLU A 279 -25.57 0.36 -0.71
CA GLU A 279 -26.72 0.57 -1.62
C GLU A 279 -26.42 1.58 -2.74
N GLU A 280 -25.17 2.01 -2.88
CA GLU A 280 -24.78 3.01 -3.86
C GLU A 280 -25.04 2.52 -5.31
N PRO A 281 -25.54 3.41 -6.18
CA PRO A 281 -25.90 3.02 -7.55
C PRO A 281 -24.73 2.38 -8.32
N GLY A 282 -23.50 2.87 -8.12
CA GLY A 282 -22.31 2.34 -8.78
C GLY A 282 -21.96 0.90 -8.39
N LEU A 283 -22.42 0.43 -7.23
CA LEU A 283 -22.18 -0.94 -6.76
C LEU A 283 -23.20 -1.96 -7.33
N LYS A 284 -24.33 -1.52 -7.84
CA LYS A 284 -25.39 -2.39 -8.38
C LYS A 284 -24.97 -3.19 -9.62
N ALA A 285 -23.91 -2.76 -10.28
CA ALA A 285 -23.32 -3.48 -11.43
C ALA A 285 -22.40 -4.63 -11.01
N LEU A 286 -22.07 -4.76 -9.73
CA LEU A 286 -21.31 -5.89 -9.20
C LEU A 286 -22.20 -7.15 -9.06
N SER A 287 -21.62 -8.31 -9.28
CA SER A 287 -22.27 -9.56 -8.86
C SER A 287 -22.39 -9.61 -7.34
N ALA A 288 -23.33 -10.38 -6.82
CA ALA A 288 -23.48 -10.56 -5.37
C ALA A 288 -22.17 -11.00 -4.71
N GLN A 289 -21.42 -11.88 -5.36
CA GLN A 289 -20.11 -12.34 -4.88
C GLN A 289 -19.05 -11.24 -4.87
N ALA A 290 -19.01 -10.40 -5.92
CA ALA A 290 -18.06 -9.29 -5.98
C ALA A 290 -18.38 -8.20 -4.93
N LEU A 291 -19.67 -7.96 -4.67
CA LEU A 291 -20.09 -7.05 -3.61
C LEU A 291 -19.72 -7.60 -2.22
N GLU A 292 -19.97 -8.89 -1.96
CA GLU A 292 -19.56 -9.54 -0.71
C GLU A 292 -18.04 -9.51 -0.51
N ALA A 293 -17.26 -9.74 -1.57
CA ALA A 293 -15.80 -9.62 -1.54
C ALA A 293 -15.36 -8.22 -1.16
N LEU A 294 -15.97 -7.18 -1.74
CA LEU A 294 -15.67 -5.79 -1.43
C LEU A 294 -15.99 -5.47 0.05
N GLN A 295 -17.13 -5.93 0.53
CA GLN A 295 -17.52 -5.79 1.94
C GLN A 295 -16.53 -6.48 2.87
N LYS A 296 -16.14 -7.71 2.59
CA LYS A 296 -15.19 -8.50 3.38
C LYS A 296 -13.79 -7.90 3.37
N ALA A 297 -13.36 -7.34 2.24
CA ALA A 297 -12.08 -6.64 2.13
C ALA A 297 -12.05 -5.31 2.92
N MET A 298 -13.19 -4.69 3.16
CA MET A 298 -13.31 -3.44 3.92
C MET A 298 -13.74 -3.63 5.38
N VAL A 299 -13.70 -4.84 5.91
CA VAL A 299 -13.92 -5.11 7.36
C VAL A 299 -12.87 -4.38 8.18
N ILE A 300 -13.30 -3.68 9.23
CA ILE A 300 -12.43 -2.87 10.09
C ILE A 300 -11.40 -3.73 10.83
N SER A 301 -11.81 -4.86 11.39
CA SER A 301 -10.91 -5.80 12.06
C SER A 301 -9.96 -6.46 11.07
N ALA A 302 -8.67 -6.18 11.16
CA ALA A 302 -7.63 -6.76 10.29
C ALA A 302 -7.64 -8.31 10.30
N LYS A 303 -7.97 -8.93 11.44
CA LYS A 303 -8.03 -10.41 11.57
C LYS A 303 -9.20 -11.04 10.82
N ASN A 304 -10.29 -10.29 10.67
CA ASN A 304 -11.53 -10.77 10.03
C ASN A 304 -11.62 -10.35 8.56
N ARG A 305 -10.63 -9.58 8.09
CA ARG A 305 -10.53 -9.09 6.72
C ARG A 305 -9.90 -10.15 5.82
N MET A 306 -10.08 -10.06 4.52
CA MET A 306 -9.29 -10.81 3.54
C MET A 306 -7.79 -10.56 3.78
N GLN A 307 -6.98 -11.60 3.70
CA GLN A 307 -5.56 -11.56 4.07
C GLN A 307 -4.61 -11.37 2.89
N SER A 308 -5.06 -11.59 1.65
CA SER A 308 -4.23 -11.46 0.45
C SER A 308 -4.97 -10.76 -0.70
N MET A 309 -4.19 -10.26 -1.66
CA MET A 309 -4.72 -9.71 -2.91
C MET A 309 -5.31 -10.82 -3.79
N GLU A 310 -4.80 -12.05 -3.69
CA GLU A 310 -5.35 -13.21 -4.37
C GLU A 310 -6.79 -13.50 -3.94
N GLU A 311 -7.09 -13.41 -2.61
CA GLU A 311 -8.46 -13.56 -2.12
C GLU A 311 -9.38 -12.46 -2.68
N LEU A 312 -8.88 -11.21 -2.73
CA LEU A 312 -9.63 -10.09 -3.30
C LEU A 312 -9.88 -10.27 -4.80
N GLU A 313 -8.86 -10.69 -5.56
CA GLU A 313 -8.99 -10.99 -6.99
C GLU A 313 -10.05 -12.05 -7.23
N LYS A 314 -9.94 -13.20 -6.57
CA LYS A 314 -10.91 -14.31 -6.69
C LYS A 314 -12.33 -13.85 -6.38
N GLY A 315 -12.52 -13.03 -5.35
CA GLY A 315 -13.83 -12.52 -4.98
C GLY A 315 -14.43 -11.56 -6.01
N LEU A 316 -13.62 -10.60 -6.50
CA LEU A 316 -14.10 -9.57 -7.41
C LEU A 316 -14.31 -10.07 -8.84
N TYR A 317 -13.51 -11.05 -9.31
CA TYR A 317 -13.47 -11.49 -10.71
C TYR A 317 -13.99 -12.89 -10.92
N SER A 318 -14.48 -13.59 -9.88
CA SER A 318 -15.12 -14.87 -10.05
C SER A 318 -16.37 -14.70 -10.91
N THR A 319 -16.40 -15.33 -12.05
CA THR A 319 -17.64 -15.55 -12.78
C THR A 319 -18.42 -16.54 -11.95
N ALA A 320 -19.60 -16.16 -11.47
CA ALA A 320 -20.53 -17.13 -10.90
C ALA A 320 -20.71 -18.25 -11.94
N VAL A 321 -20.18 -19.41 -11.64
CA VAL A 321 -20.65 -20.63 -12.31
C VAL A 321 -22.10 -20.74 -11.83
N GLU A 322 -23.05 -20.38 -12.69
CA GLU A 322 -24.43 -20.77 -12.45
C GLU A 322 -24.41 -22.25 -12.05
N PRO A 323 -24.96 -22.62 -10.89
CA PRO A 323 -25.02 -24.03 -10.54
C PRO A 323 -25.66 -24.71 -11.72
N ALA A 324 -24.96 -25.70 -12.30
CA ALA A 324 -25.48 -26.50 -13.41
C ALA A 324 -26.90 -26.91 -13.04
N PRO A 325 -27.90 -26.75 -13.94
CA PRO A 325 -29.27 -27.07 -13.62
C PRO A 325 -29.27 -28.49 -13.07
N THR A 326 -29.77 -28.64 -11.86
CA THR A 326 -29.92 -29.95 -11.21
C THR A 326 -30.60 -30.87 -12.24
N PRO A 327 -29.98 -31.98 -12.66
CA PRO A 327 -30.58 -32.84 -13.62
C PRO A 327 -31.97 -33.23 -13.09
N ALA A 328 -32.99 -32.99 -13.90
CA ALA A 328 -34.35 -33.36 -13.57
C ALA A 328 -34.39 -34.83 -13.13
N PRO A 329 -35.14 -35.19 -12.09
CA PRO A 329 -35.21 -36.55 -11.62
C PRO A 329 -35.62 -37.42 -12.79
N GLN A 330 -34.74 -38.33 -13.19
CA GLN A 330 -35.08 -39.35 -14.20
C GLN A 330 -36.22 -40.20 -13.65
N PRO A 331 -37.23 -40.52 -14.46
CA PRO A 331 -38.32 -41.39 -14.01
C PRO A 331 -37.73 -42.73 -13.58
N VAL A 332 -38.04 -43.10 -12.36
CA VAL A 332 -37.67 -44.38 -11.75
C VAL A 332 -38.28 -45.47 -12.64
N GLN A 333 -37.44 -46.21 -13.34
CA GLN A 333 -37.89 -47.45 -13.99
C GLN A 333 -38.26 -48.43 -12.87
N GLU A 334 -39.53 -48.82 -12.84
CA GLU A 334 -40.03 -49.95 -12.02
C GLU A 334 -39.19 -51.18 -12.35
N THR A 335 -38.35 -51.64 -11.46
CA THR A 335 -37.67 -52.91 -11.48
C THR A 335 -38.70 -53.99 -11.13
N GLN A 336 -38.97 -54.87 -12.09
CA GLN A 336 -39.71 -56.08 -11.84
C GLN A 336 -39.03 -56.92 -10.75
N PRO A 337 -39.81 -57.63 -9.89
CA PRO A 337 -39.24 -58.45 -8.84
C PRO A 337 -38.56 -59.69 -9.40
N GLU A 338 -37.30 -59.88 -9.05
CA GLU A 338 -36.50 -61.07 -9.34
C GLU A 338 -36.98 -62.26 -8.47
N PRO A 339 -37.06 -63.50 -8.99
CA PRO A 339 -37.56 -64.62 -8.21
C PRO A 339 -36.56 -65.12 -7.17
N LEU A 340 -37.11 -65.54 -6.02
CA LEU A 340 -36.39 -66.11 -4.87
C LEU A 340 -35.53 -67.32 -5.22
N PRO A 341 -34.27 -67.45 -4.80
CA PRO A 341 -33.55 -68.74 -4.89
C PRO A 341 -33.89 -69.64 -3.71
N ALA A 342 -34.01 -70.94 -4.04
CA ALA A 342 -34.27 -72.06 -3.16
C ALA A 342 -33.09 -72.34 -2.20
N PRO A 343 -33.33 -72.98 -1.02
CA PRO A 343 -32.34 -73.11 0.03
C PRO A 343 -31.41 -74.31 -0.11
N GLY A 344 -30.13 -74.13 0.19
CA GLY A 344 -29.27 -75.23 0.58
C GLY A 344 -27.88 -75.22 -0.02
N THR A 345 -26.88 -74.90 0.78
CA THR A 345 -25.82 -75.81 1.16
C THR A 345 -24.80 -75.10 2.10
N LYS A 346 -24.39 -75.83 3.08
CA LYS A 346 -23.57 -75.58 4.24
C LYS A 346 -22.22 -74.89 4.03
N LEU A 347 -21.89 -74.08 5.03
CA LEU A 347 -20.63 -73.82 5.75
C LEU A 347 -19.35 -74.42 5.19
N GLU A 348 -18.36 -73.51 5.10
CA GLU A 348 -17.01 -73.85 5.58
C GLU A 348 -16.33 -72.56 6.12
N SER A 349 -15.96 -72.63 7.36
CA SER A 349 -15.27 -71.63 8.16
C SER A 349 -13.78 -71.64 7.87
N GLN A 350 -13.14 -70.47 7.64
CA GLN A 350 -11.73 -70.32 7.80
C GLN A 350 -11.40 -69.10 8.71
N PRO A 351 -10.26 -69.11 9.40
CA PRO A 351 -10.10 -68.50 10.70
C PRO A 351 -9.62 -67.03 10.67
N GLU A 352 -10.02 -66.32 11.73
CA GLU A 352 -9.53 -65.01 12.11
C GLU A 352 -8.00 -64.93 12.20
N GLN A 353 -7.38 -63.97 11.53
CA GLN A 353 -6.04 -63.53 11.82
C GLN A 353 -6.07 -62.37 12.80
N GLU A 354 -5.51 -62.64 13.95
CA GLU A 354 -5.20 -61.75 15.04
C GLU A 354 -4.29 -60.62 14.57
N VAL A 355 -4.76 -59.36 14.61
CA VAL A 355 -3.93 -58.17 14.41
C VAL A 355 -3.42 -57.68 15.75
N LYS A 356 -2.12 -57.83 15.92
CA LYS A 356 -1.32 -57.42 17.06
C LYS A 356 -1.24 -55.87 17.09
N PRO A 357 -1.46 -55.19 18.20
CA PRO A 357 -1.35 -53.73 18.28
C PRO A 357 0.11 -53.27 18.29
N GLU A 358 0.38 -52.24 17.51
CA GLU A 358 1.65 -51.53 17.42
C GLU A 358 1.85 -50.61 18.64
N PRO A 359 3.05 -50.48 19.21
CA PRO A 359 3.29 -49.74 20.43
C PRO A 359 3.35 -48.22 20.20
N GLN A 360 2.70 -47.47 21.08
CA GLN A 360 2.73 -46.00 21.15
C GLN A 360 4.16 -45.52 21.52
N PRO A 361 4.63 -44.39 20.95
CA PRO A 361 5.89 -43.77 21.35
C PRO A 361 5.76 -43.04 22.68
N THR A 362 6.72 -43.32 23.56
CA THR A 362 6.93 -42.70 24.86
C THR A 362 7.33 -41.23 24.73
N PRO A 363 6.88 -40.32 25.61
CA PRO A 363 7.29 -38.92 25.56
C PRO A 363 8.70 -38.72 26.11
N GLU A 364 9.49 -37.94 25.39
CA GLU A 364 10.84 -37.49 25.73
C GLU A 364 10.80 -36.46 26.88
N PRO A 365 11.70 -36.48 27.85
CA PRO A 365 11.68 -35.57 29.00
C PRO A 365 12.28 -34.22 28.66
N ALA A 366 11.62 -33.14 29.16
CA ALA A 366 12.07 -31.76 29.08
C ALA A 366 13.44 -31.50 29.74
N PRO A 367 14.27 -30.59 29.19
CA PRO A 367 15.54 -30.24 29.79
C PRO A 367 15.37 -29.37 31.03
N GLN A 368 15.99 -29.82 32.11
CA GLN A 368 16.09 -29.13 33.39
C GLN A 368 16.96 -27.87 33.28
N ALA A 369 16.43 -26.76 33.78
CA ALA A 369 17.18 -25.52 34.00
C ALA A 369 18.21 -25.73 35.13
N LYS A 370 19.47 -25.46 34.85
CA LYS A 370 20.54 -25.32 35.85
C LYS A 370 20.44 -23.92 36.51
N ALA A 371 20.20 -23.93 37.79
CA ALA A 371 20.40 -22.77 38.66
C ALA A 371 21.90 -22.57 38.91
N GLU A 372 22.41 -21.36 38.69
CA GLU A 372 23.65 -20.90 39.31
C GLU A 372 23.34 -19.71 40.22
N ALA A 373 23.79 -19.89 41.43
CA ALA A 373 23.65 -18.99 42.57
C ALA A 373 24.84 -18.01 42.69
N GLY A 374 24.51 -16.80 43.15
CA GLY A 374 25.47 -16.00 43.92
C GLY A 374 25.84 -14.64 43.31
N LYS A 375 25.54 -13.54 43.87
CA LYS A 375 25.90 -12.99 45.18
C LYS A 375 25.28 -11.60 45.38
N LYS A 376 24.92 -11.35 46.61
CA LYS A 376 24.40 -10.13 47.23
C LYS A 376 25.28 -8.88 47.10
N SER A 377 24.66 -7.74 47.03
CA SER A 377 24.88 -6.51 47.85
C SER A 377 24.13 -5.36 47.11
N GLY A 378 23.33 -4.50 47.65
CA GLY A 378 23.05 -4.06 48.99
C GLY A 378 22.59 -2.59 48.94
N LYS A 379 21.38 -2.30 49.47
CA LYS A 379 20.94 -1.01 50.04
C LYS A 379 20.90 0.23 49.11
N LYS A 380 19.89 1.05 49.09
CA LYS A 380 18.85 1.65 49.95
C LYS A 380 18.01 2.56 49.09
N LEU A 381 16.69 2.48 49.09
CA LEU A 381 15.73 3.38 49.76
C LEU A 381 16.02 4.88 49.57
N TRP A 382 15.10 5.60 48.88
CA TRP A 382 14.38 6.75 49.46
C TRP A 382 13.16 7.13 48.63
N ILE A 383 12.07 7.27 49.31
CA ILE A 383 10.75 7.79 48.98
C ILE A 383 10.80 9.31 49.03
N ALA A 384 10.10 10.01 48.12
CA ALA A 384 9.36 11.21 48.48
C ALA A 384 8.44 11.64 47.33
N ALA A 385 7.16 11.64 47.66
CA ALA A 385 6.10 12.33 46.96
C ALA A 385 6.12 13.82 47.29
N ALA A 386 5.71 14.68 46.35
CA ALA A 386 4.95 15.88 46.68
C ALA A 386 4.30 16.46 45.42
N ALA A 387 2.97 16.51 45.48
CA ALA A 387 2.14 17.32 44.59
C ALA A 387 2.21 18.80 45.01
N VAL A 388 2.13 19.72 44.03
CA VAL A 388 1.60 21.06 44.27
C VAL A 388 0.83 21.51 43.00
N ILE A 389 -0.44 21.80 43.25
CA ILE A 389 -1.40 22.53 42.41
C ILE A 389 -1.23 24.04 42.73
N ALA A 390 -1.30 24.91 41.71
CA ALA A 390 -1.85 26.26 41.72
C ALA A 390 -1.77 26.79 40.27
N VAL A 391 -2.85 27.02 39.54
CA VAL A 391 -3.90 28.06 39.50
C VAL A 391 -3.30 29.50 39.66
N VAL A 392 -3.53 30.29 38.66
CA VAL A 392 -4.04 31.67 38.62
C VAL A 392 -3.47 32.51 37.46
N LEU A 393 -4.43 33.01 36.69
CA LEU A 393 -4.56 34.15 35.76
C LEU A 393 -4.18 33.97 34.32
#